data_c60ec6e52dc0d4099f992fffd184f8c9
#
_entry.id   c60ec6e52dc0d4099f992fffd184f8c9
#
_cell.length_a   1.000
_cell.length_b   1.000
_cell.length_c   1.000
_cell.angle_alpha   90.00
_cell.angle_beta   90.00
_cell.angle_gamma   90.00
#
_symmetry.space_group_name_H-M   'P 1'
#
loop_
_entity.id
_entity.type
_entity.pdbx_description
1 polymer ?
#
loop_
_entity_poly.entity_id
_entity_poly.type
_entity_poly.pdbx_seq_one_letter_code
_entity_poly.pdbx_strand_id
1 'polypeptide(L)'
;MPASRGPRRGLSAAAVAAVLLAGITGCGDEAAEAPAAASVSASIAQSPSPSASASASVTASAPASPSASAPPTTRAVTPTPPPAPTRLTVAVDTRGGRLALVRGGAPQEFTVALRNGNSAEYRHVLVAFQMEMLVGGPGDAAGSGPGFLLERFDPGAGTWRPADFRIANDAKPPSLFTGGGPLAREAVRVERYRLRATAGGPTGSSPVMVSFIDTDAGREVAAHVVLGHTTR
;
A
#
# COMPACT_ATOMS: atom_id res chain seq x y z
N MET A 1 -13.16 39.37 49.28
CA MET A 1 -11.74 39.25 48.92
C MET A 1 -11.20 37.94 49.40
N PRO A 2 -10.88 37.01 48.52
CA PRO A 2 -9.90 35.97 48.84
C PRO A 2 -8.75 35.93 47.84
N ALA A 3 -7.60 35.59 48.34
CA ALA A 3 -6.31 35.66 47.75
C ALA A 3 -6.01 34.60 46.69
N SER A 4 -5.42 35.06 45.60
CA SER A 4 -4.82 34.29 44.51
C SER A 4 -3.57 33.55 45.00
N ARG A 5 -3.48 32.25 44.79
CA ARG A 5 -2.24 31.44 44.91
C ARG A 5 -1.83 30.97 43.53
N GLY A 6 -0.70 31.48 43.07
CA GLY A 6 -0.06 31.12 41.80
C GLY A 6 0.60 29.73 41.80
N PRO A 7 0.78 29.13 40.64
CA PRO A 7 1.43 27.83 40.52
C PRO A 7 2.96 27.92 40.54
N ARG A 8 3.54 27.01 41.33
CA ARG A 8 4.99 26.82 41.43
C ARG A 8 5.54 26.11 40.19
N ARG A 9 6.49 26.70 39.54
CA ARG A 9 7.29 26.10 38.47
C ARG A 9 8.29 25.14 39.06
N GLY A 10 8.16 23.82 38.78
CA GLY A 10 9.18 22.83 39.06
C GLY A 10 10.19 22.78 37.91
N LEU A 11 11.43 23.12 38.18
CA LEU A 11 12.57 22.91 37.31
C LEU A 11 13.05 21.46 37.52
N SER A 12 12.93 20.63 36.50
CA SER A 12 13.58 19.30 36.49
C SER A 12 14.87 19.39 35.69
N ALA A 13 15.97 19.19 36.36
CA ALA A 13 17.31 19.09 35.79
C ALA A 13 17.46 17.74 35.07
N ALA A 14 17.83 17.78 33.80
CA ALA A 14 18.22 16.60 33.04
C ALA A 14 19.72 16.33 33.23
N ALA A 15 20.02 15.14 33.74
CA ALA A 15 21.40 14.64 33.81
C ALA A 15 21.77 14.00 32.46
N VAL A 16 22.81 14.54 31.86
CA VAL A 16 23.44 13.97 30.65
C VAL A 16 24.56 13.01 31.15
N ALA A 17 24.38 11.72 30.87
CA ALA A 17 25.43 10.72 31.01
C ALA A 17 26.09 10.47 29.64
N ALA A 18 27.32 10.95 29.48
CA ALA A 18 28.17 10.64 28.35
C ALA A 18 28.92 9.32 28.64
N VAL A 19 28.68 8.30 27.84
CA VAL A 19 29.51 7.08 27.83
C VAL A 19 30.40 7.11 26.61
N LEU A 20 31.68 7.35 26.84
CA LEU A 20 32.77 7.16 25.88
C LEU A 20 33.23 5.69 25.97
N LEU A 21 33.13 4.94 24.90
CA LEU A 21 33.79 3.65 24.73
C LEU A 21 34.77 3.74 23.57
N ALA A 22 36.03 3.63 23.94
CA ALA A 22 37.19 3.61 23.08
C ALA A 22 37.38 2.24 22.42
N GLY A 23 37.75 2.26 21.15
CA GLY A 23 38.73 1.53 20.39
C GLY A 23 38.89 0.02 20.58
N ILE A 24 38.80 -0.69 19.44
CA ILE A 24 39.70 -1.81 19.15
C ILE A 24 40.03 -1.75 17.68
N THR A 25 41.27 -1.41 17.35
CA THR A 25 41.93 -1.65 16.08
C THR A 25 42.25 -3.13 15.94
N GLY A 26 41.77 -3.76 14.91
CA GLY A 26 42.17 -5.10 14.49
C GLY A 26 42.54 -5.09 13.00
N CYS A 27 43.85 -4.94 12.74
CA CYS A 27 44.44 -5.30 11.44
C CYS A 27 44.48 -6.81 11.34
N GLY A 28 43.89 -7.36 10.29
CA GLY A 28 44.04 -8.74 9.87
C GLY A 28 44.19 -8.73 8.36
N ASP A 29 45.47 -8.78 7.93
CA ASP A 29 45.92 -9.01 6.56
C ASP A 29 45.90 -10.52 6.36
N GLU A 30 45.14 -11.03 5.40
CA GLU A 30 45.37 -12.37 4.86
C GLU A 30 44.84 -12.45 3.42
N ALA A 31 45.84 -12.63 2.57
CA ALA A 31 45.72 -12.81 1.13
C ALA A 31 45.35 -14.28 0.80
N ALA A 32 44.94 -14.42 -0.47
CA ALA A 32 44.82 -15.65 -1.28
C ALA A 32 43.45 -16.34 -1.17
N GLU A 33 42.76 -16.48 -2.24
CA GLU A 33 42.92 -17.40 -3.35
C GLU A 33 41.66 -17.33 -4.23
N ALA A 34 41.82 -17.14 -5.50
CA ALA A 34 40.77 -17.28 -6.50
C ALA A 34 40.64 -18.77 -6.88
N PRO A 35 39.46 -19.28 -7.13
CA PRO A 35 39.29 -20.30 -8.14
C PRO A 35 38.35 -19.91 -9.26
N ALA A 36 38.91 -19.96 -10.46
CA ALA A 36 38.41 -20.50 -11.72
C ALA A 36 36.92 -20.33 -12.08
N ALA A 37 36.76 -19.66 -13.20
CA ALA A 37 35.61 -19.66 -14.07
C ALA A 37 35.08 -21.07 -14.39
N ALA A 38 33.79 -21.25 -14.21
CA ALA A 38 33.04 -22.32 -14.89
C ALA A 38 31.97 -21.64 -15.76
N SER A 39 32.29 -21.51 -17.02
CA SER A 39 31.35 -21.18 -18.10
C SER A 39 30.42 -22.36 -18.31
N VAL A 40 29.15 -22.20 -18.03
CA VAL A 40 28.10 -23.15 -18.44
C VAL A 40 27.32 -22.51 -19.59
N SER A 41 27.63 -22.93 -20.78
CA SER A 41 26.83 -22.68 -21.97
C SER A 41 25.52 -23.47 -21.86
N ALA A 42 24.41 -22.79 -21.74
CA ALA A 42 23.10 -23.42 -21.86
C ALA A 42 22.57 -23.23 -23.27
N SER A 43 22.48 -24.35 -23.97
CA SER A 43 21.90 -24.52 -25.30
C SER A 43 20.46 -24.03 -25.38
N ILE A 44 20.20 -23.30 -26.44
CA ILE A 44 18.86 -22.89 -26.88
C ILE A 44 18.23 -24.11 -27.55
N ALA A 45 17.19 -24.67 -26.95
CA ALA A 45 16.33 -25.66 -27.59
C ALA A 45 15.19 -24.94 -28.34
N GLN A 46 15.23 -25.01 -29.64
CA GLN A 46 14.15 -24.61 -30.54
C GLN A 46 13.00 -25.61 -30.45
N SER A 47 11.80 -25.10 -30.24
CA SER A 47 10.56 -25.85 -30.31
C SER A 47 10.03 -25.90 -31.74
N PRO A 48 9.63 -27.06 -32.26
CA PRO A 48 9.02 -27.15 -33.58
C PRO A 48 7.52 -26.87 -33.51
N SER A 49 7.04 -26.10 -34.48
CA SER A 49 5.64 -25.87 -34.82
C SER A 49 5.03 -27.13 -35.44
N PRO A 50 3.84 -27.58 -35.09
CA PRO A 50 3.08 -28.47 -35.96
C PRO A 50 2.00 -27.70 -36.74
N SER A 51 2.22 -27.61 -38.04
CA SER A 51 1.18 -27.43 -39.02
C SER A 51 0.36 -28.74 -39.18
N ALA A 52 -0.93 -28.69 -39.03
CA ALA A 52 -1.81 -29.72 -39.54
C ALA A 52 -3.09 -29.10 -40.07
N SER A 53 -3.12 -28.94 -41.38
CA SER A 53 -4.34 -28.81 -42.19
C SER A 53 -5.07 -30.17 -42.19
N ALA A 54 -6.33 -30.14 -41.84
CA ALA A 54 -7.25 -31.21 -42.17
C ALA A 54 -8.56 -30.60 -42.76
N SER A 55 -8.64 -30.69 -44.06
CA SER A 55 -9.91 -30.54 -44.80
C SER A 55 -10.78 -31.76 -44.54
N ALA A 56 -12.02 -31.58 -44.16
CA ALA A 56 -13.04 -32.58 -44.17
C ALA A 56 -14.29 -32.04 -44.86
N SER A 57 -14.68 -32.80 -45.85
CA SER A 57 -15.73 -32.55 -46.82
C SER A 57 -17.13 -32.50 -46.22
N VAL A 58 -17.93 -31.67 -46.83
CA VAL A 58 -19.35 -31.45 -46.62
C VAL A 58 -20.20 -32.64 -47.11
N THR A 59 -21.16 -33.03 -46.31
CA THR A 59 -22.30 -33.80 -46.78
C THR A 59 -23.56 -32.94 -46.57
N ALA A 60 -24.19 -32.61 -47.67
CA ALA A 60 -25.44 -31.87 -47.71
C ALA A 60 -26.60 -32.78 -47.25
N SER A 61 -27.37 -32.36 -46.29
CA SER A 61 -28.67 -32.91 -45.95
C SER A 61 -29.75 -31.83 -46.08
N ALA A 62 -30.84 -32.21 -46.68
CA ALA A 62 -31.96 -31.44 -47.16
C ALA A 62 -32.73 -30.64 -46.10
N PRO A 63 -33.52 -29.63 -46.49
CA PRO A 63 -34.09 -28.64 -45.60
C PRO A 63 -35.32 -29.16 -44.85
N ALA A 64 -35.29 -29.05 -43.51
CA ALA A 64 -36.47 -29.16 -42.67
C ALA A 64 -37.11 -27.76 -42.56
N SER A 65 -38.43 -27.71 -42.76
CA SER A 65 -39.27 -26.53 -42.67
C SER A 65 -39.06 -25.75 -41.34
N PRO A 66 -39.03 -24.43 -41.38
CA PRO A 66 -38.90 -23.63 -40.18
C PRO A 66 -40.21 -23.61 -39.42
N SER A 67 -40.22 -24.24 -38.24
CA SER A 67 -41.22 -23.99 -37.20
C SER A 67 -41.00 -22.58 -36.68
N ALA A 68 -41.99 -21.70 -36.84
CA ALA A 68 -41.91 -20.32 -36.37
C ALA A 68 -41.79 -20.27 -34.85
N SER A 69 -40.57 -20.14 -34.37
CA SER A 69 -40.31 -19.80 -32.94
C SER A 69 -40.74 -18.35 -32.70
N ALA A 70 -41.62 -18.17 -31.74
CA ALA A 70 -41.99 -16.84 -31.24
C ALA A 70 -40.73 -16.05 -30.83
N PRO A 71 -40.64 -14.74 -31.12
CA PRO A 71 -39.48 -13.93 -30.74
C PRO A 71 -39.32 -13.94 -29.23
N PRO A 72 -38.10 -14.11 -28.72
CA PRO A 72 -37.84 -14.02 -27.29
C PRO A 72 -38.21 -12.61 -26.80
N THR A 73 -39.16 -12.56 -25.88
CA THR A 73 -39.51 -11.30 -25.19
C THR A 73 -38.29 -10.83 -24.40
N THR A 74 -37.53 -9.91 -24.97
CA THR A 74 -36.39 -9.29 -24.29
C THR A 74 -36.95 -8.51 -23.11
N ARG A 75 -36.80 -9.06 -21.92
CA ARG A 75 -37.17 -8.41 -20.67
C ARG A 75 -36.31 -7.14 -20.57
N ALA A 76 -36.95 -5.97 -20.61
CA ALA A 76 -36.26 -4.71 -20.46
C ALA A 76 -35.52 -4.72 -19.13
N VAL A 77 -34.19 -4.69 -19.17
CA VAL A 77 -33.35 -4.54 -17.97
C VAL A 77 -33.54 -3.12 -17.52
N THR A 78 -34.27 -2.92 -16.42
CA THR A 78 -34.38 -1.62 -15.78
C THR A 78 -32.98 -1.20 -15.32
N PRO A 79 -32.42 -0.07 -15.75
CA PRO A 79 -31.11 0.36 -15.32
C PRO A 79 -31.12 0.56 -13.81
N THR A 80 -30.18 -0.08 -13.12
CA THR A 80 -29.98 0.11 -11.68
C THR A 80 -29.65 1.58 -11.43
N PRO A 81 -30.38 2.28 -10.54
CA PRO A 81 -30.09 3.67 -10.23
C PRO A 81 -28.64 3.80 -9.72
N PRO A 82 -27.94 4.89 -10.06
CA PRO A 82 -26.57 5.12 -9.57
C PRO A 82 -26.56 5.14 -8.04
N PRO A 83 -25.51 4.57 -7.41
CA PRO A 83 -25.39 4.56 -5.97
C PRO A 83 -25.43 5.99 -5.43
N ALA A 84 -26.12 6.17 -4.30
CA ALA A 84 -26.18 7.47 -3.63
C ALA A 84 -24.75 7.95 -3.29
N PRO A 85 -24.47 9.26 -3.41
CA PRO A 85 -23.14 9.78 -3.09
C PRO A 85 -22.81 9.49 -1.63
N THR A 86 -21.59 9.04 -1.39
CA THR A 86 -21.10 8.79 -0.02
C THR A 86 -20.87 10.11 0.72
N ARG A 87 -21.16 10.12 2.01
CA ARG A 87 -20.85 11.21 2.94
C ARG A 87 -19.64 10.90 3.82
N LEU A 88 -18.80 9.98 3.39
CA LEU A 88 -17.54 9.73 4.09
C LEU A 88 -16.59 10.91 3.80
N THR A 89 -16.23 11.64 4.85
CA THR A 89 -15.22 12.69 4.79
C THR A 89 -13.90 12.14 5.28
N VAL A 90 -12.83 12.40 4.53
CA VAL A 90 -11.49 11.92 4.84
C VAL A 90 -10.50 13.07 4.85
N ALA A 91 -9.49 12.98 5.72
CA ALA A 91 -8.38 13.91 5.77
C ALA A 91 -7.09 13.17 6.12
N VAL A 92 -5.99 13.53 5.48
CA VAL A 92 -4.65 13.02 5.79
C VAL A 92 -3.76 14.20 6.14
N ASP A 93 -3.20 14.18 7.37
CA ASP A 93 -2.29 15.21 7.85
C ASP A 93 -0.88 14.64 8.00
N THR A 94 0.04 15.07 7.16
CA THR A 94 1.46 14.72 7.17
C THR A 94 2.32 15.73 7.92
N ARG A 95 1.71 16.75 8.56
CA ARG A 95 2.39 17.87 9.25
C ARG A 95 3.32 18.72 8.37
N GLY A 96 3.36 18.47 7.09
CA GLY A 96 4.22 19.21 6.15
C GLY A 96 3.75 19.10 4.71
N GLY A 97 2.56 18.55 4.49
CA GLY A 97 1.94 18.40 3.16
C GLY A 97 2.54 17.27 2.32
N ARG A 98 3.64 16.67 2.75
CA ARG A 98 4.31 15.56 2.06
C ARG A 98 5.08 14.64 3.00
N LEU A 99 5.46 13.47 2.51
CA LEU A 99 6.34 12.53 3.19
C LEU A 99 7.78 12.74 2.68
N ALA A 100 8.66 13.24 3.53
CA ALA A 100 10.06 13.48 3.21
C ALA A 100 10.94 12.57 4.08
N LEU A 101 11.37 11.45 3.52
CA LEU A 101 12.08 10.41 4.24
C LEU A 101 13.59 10.52 4.00
N VAL A 102 14.35 10.04 4.99
CA VAL A 102 15.79 9.80 4.86
C VAL A 102 16.00 8.29 4.94
N ARG A 103 16.75 7.74 4.01
CA ARG A 103 17.09 6.31 3.97
C ARG A 103 17.79 5.89 5.26
N GLY A 104 17.26 4.88 5.94
CA GLY A 104 17.74 4.46 7.26
C GLY A 104 17.46 5.43 8.40
N GLY A 105 16.79 6.56 8.14
CA GLY A 105 16.49 7.60 9.13
C GLY A 105 15.27 7.30 9.99
N ALA A 106 14.88 8.29 10.78
CA ALA A 106 13.70 8.23 11.62
C ALA A 106 12.41 8.15 10.79
N PRO A 107 11.37 7.47 11.28
CA PRO A 107 10.08 7.44 10.62
C PRO A 107 9.40 8.81 10.67
N GLN A 108 8.62 9.12 9.63
CA GLN A 108 7.73 10.26 9.62
C GLN A 108 6.31 9.83 10.00
N GLU A 109 5.74 10.50 11.00
CA GLU A 109 4.37 10.27 11.46
C GLU A 109 3.37 11.11 10.66
N PHE A 110 2.17 10.55 10.45
CA PHE A 110 1.02 11.23 9.88
C PHE A 110 -0.28 10.64 10.43
N THR A 111 -1.39 11.34 10.23
CA THR A 111 -2.70 10.91 10.69
C THR A 111 -3.67 10.81 9.53
N VAL A 112 -4.60 9.86 9.64
CA VAL A 112 -5.73 9.68 8.73
C VAL A 112 -6.99 9.78 9.56
N ALA A 113 -7.85 10.74 9.22
CA ALA A 113 -9.14 10.93 9.87
C ALA A 113 -10.26 10.56 8.89
N LEU A 114 -11.22 9.75 9.38
CA LEU A 114 -12.42 9.35 8.64
C LEU A 114 -13.63 9.78 9.45
N ARG A 115 -14.60 10.43 8.82
CA ARG A 115 -15.89 10.77 9.42
C ARG A 115 -17.01 10.19 8.58
N ASN A 116 -17.83 9.35 9.19
CA ASN A 116 -18.99 8.77 8.54
C ASN A 116 -20.20 9.70 8.69
N GLY A 117 -20.54 10.45 7.67
CA GLY A 117 -21.76 11.27 7.64
C GLY A 117 -22.97 10.56 7.01
N ASN A 118 -22.88 9.24 6.75
CA ASN A 118 -24.00 8.47 6.22
C ASN A 118 -24.96 8.05 7.33
N SER A 119 -26.18 7.72 6.96
CA SER A 119 -27.22 7.20 7.86
C SER A 119 -26.98 5.75 8.31
N ALA A 120 -26.11 5.02 7.61
CA ALA A 120 -25.70 3.65 7.93
C ALA A 120 -24.24 3.59 8.38
N GLU A 121 -23.90 2.58 9.14
CA GLU A 121 -22.52 2.26 9.50
C GLU A 121 -21.82 1.52 8.36
N TYR A 122 -20.50 1.60 8.35
CA TYR A 122 -19.63 0.67 7.63
C TYR A 122 -19.16 -0.40 8.60
N ARG A 123 -19.27 -1.67 8.22
CA ARG A 123 -18.76 -2.78 9.05
C ARG A 123 -17.26 -2.93 8.91
N HIS A 124 -16.73 -2.77 7.69
CA HIS A 124 -15.32 -2.91 7.40
C HIS A 124 -14.84 -1.80 6.45
N VAL A 125 -14.36 -0.68 7.01
CA VAL A 125 -13.64 0.34 6.24
C VAL A 125 -12.15 0.17 6.46
N LEU A 126 -11.42 -0.03 5.37
CA LEU A 126 -9.98 -0.15 5.33
C LEU A 126 -9.35 1.15 4.81
N VAL A 127 -8.28 1.60 5.46
CA VAL A 127 -7.34 2.57 4.90
C VAL A 127 -6.21 1.79 4.25
N ALA A 128 -6.12 1.83 2.93
CA ALA A 128 -5.11 1.11 2.15
C ALA A 128 -4.07 2.07 1.61
N PHE A 129 -2.80 1.64 1.64
CA PHE A 129 -1.67 2.43 1.17
C PHE A 129 -0.98 1.72 0.01
N GLN A 130 -0.79 2.45 -1.08
CA GLN A 130 -0.10 1.96 -2.26
C GLN A 130 0.89 3.01 -2.78
N MET A 131 2.01 2.57 -3.32
CA MET A 131 3.02 3.40 -3.95
C MET A 131 3.59 2.67 -5.17
N GLU A 132 3.91 3.41 -6.22
CA GLU A 132 4.68 2.85 -7.33
C GLU A 132 6.09 2.48 -6.88
N MET A 133 6.62 1.42 -7.47
CA MET A 133 7.98 0.98 -7.20
C MET A 133 8.98 2.05 -7.62
N LEU A 134 9.84 2.47 -6.69
CA LEU A 134 10.98 3.30 -7.02
C LEU A 134 12.06 2.43 -7.66
N VAL A 135 12.47 2.81 -8.85
CA VAL A 135 13.69 2.27 -9.46
C VAL A 135 14.87 2.96 -8.77
N GLY A 136 15.73 2.20 -8.14
CA GLY A 136 16.93 2.72 -7.48
C GLY A 136 17.78 3.53 -8.44
N GLY A 137 18.41 4.59 -7.94
CA GLY A 137 19.35 5.40 -8.71
C GLY A 137 20.63 4.63 -9.07
N PRO A 138 21.45 5.15 -9.99
CA PRO A 138 22.76 4.58 -10.28
C PRO A 138 23.59 4.47 -8.99
N GLY A 139 24.03 3.25 -8.66
CA GLY A 139 24.78 2.97 -7.42
C GLY A 139 23.96 2.57 -6.22
N ASP A 140 22.63 2.56 -6.29
CA ASP A 140 21.80 1.94 -5.26
C ASP A 140 21.93 0.42 -5.36
N ALA A 141 22.58 -0.19 -4.36
CA ALA A 141 22.59 -1.65 -4.23
C ALA A 141 21.15 -2.14 -3.98
N ALA A 142 20.73 -3.18 -4.68
CA ALA A 142 19.47 -3.84 -4.39
C ALA A 142 19.53 -4.42 -2.97
N GLY A 143 18.86 -3.76 -2.03
CA GLY A 143 18.78 -4.23 -0.65
C GLY A 143 17.94 -5.51 -0.56
N SER A 144 18.38 -6.45 0.27
CA SER A 144 17.66 -7.70 0.54
C SER A 144 16.54 -7.51 1.57
N GLY A 145 15.57 -6.66 1.31
CA GLY A 145 14.49 -6.43 2.26
C GLY A 145 13.47 -5.41 1.78
N PRO A 146 12.39 -5.19 2.52
CA PRO A 146 11.42 -4.18 2.16
C PRO A 146 12.06 -2.80 2.16
N GLY A 147 11.88 -2.04 1.08
CA GLY A 147 12.44 -0.68 0.95
C GLY A 147 11.80 0.32 1.92
N PHE A 148 10.58 0.03 2.35
CA PHE A 148 9.80 0.87 3.27
C PHE A 148 9.09 0.03 4.31
N LEU A 149 8.86 0.63 5.48
CA LEU A 149 8.08 0.05 6.56
C LEU A 149 6.99 1.04 6.98
N LEU A 150 5.74 0.62 6.84
CA LEU A 150 4.58 1.33 7.35
C LEU A 150 4.13 0.67 8.65
N GLU A 151 3.85 1.48 9.66
CA GLU A 151 3.31 1.01 10.93
C GLU A 151 2.10 1.86 11.32
N ARG A 152 1.13 1.22 11.97
CA ARG A 152 -0.03 1.87 12.57
C ARG A 152 0.09 1.83 14.09
N PHE A 153 -0.25 2.93 14.74
CA PHE A 153 -0.32 2.97 16.20
C PHE A 153 -1.56 2.24 16.70
N ASP A 154 -1.35 1.32 17.63
CA ASP A 154 -2.41 0.64 18.36
C ASP A 154 -2.62 1.37 19.70
N PRO A 155 -3.71 2.16 19.85
CA PRO A 155 -3.93 2.92 21.06
C PRO A 155 -4.25 2.03 22.28
N GLY A 156 -4.79 0.82 22.05
CA GLY A 156 -5.09 -0.11 23.13
C GLY A 156 -3.83 -0.72 23.75
N ALA A 157 -2.84 -1.02 22.92
CA ALA A 157 -1.55 -1.54 23.37
C ALA A 157 -0.50 -0.45 23.60
N GLY A 158 -0.73 0.79 23.15
CA GLY A 158 0.23 1.88 23.22
C GLY A 158 1.48 1.66 22.33
N THR A 159 1.39 0.80 21.31
CA THR A 159 2.53 0.36 20.51
C THR A 159 2.28 0.54 19.01
N TRP A 160 3.37 0.62 18.26
CA TRP A 160 3.35 0.59 16.80
C TRP A 160 3.34 -0.86 16.31
N ARG A 161 2.45 -1.15 15.35
CA ARG A 161 2.33 -2.46 14.71
C ARG A 161 2.52 -2.33 13.21
N PRO A 162 3.11 -3.32 12.56
CA PRO A 162 3.20 -3.34 11.09
C PRO A 162 1.82 -3.12 10.45
N ALA A 163 1.79 -2.34 9.38
CA ALA A 163 0.62 -2.12 8.55
C ALA A 163 0.97 -2.45 7.09
N ASP A 164 -0.06 -2.85 6.33
CA ASP A 164 0.12 -3.20 4.93
C ASP A 164 0.47 -1.97 4.11
N PHE A 165 1.55 -2.06 3.36
CA PHE A 165 2.00 -1.06 2.41
C PHE A 165 2.37 -1.74 1.10
N ARG A 166 1.53 -1.56 0.09
CA ARG A 166 1.76 -2.16 -1.21
C ARG A 166 2.70 -1.28 -2.03
N ILE A 167 3.76 -1.87 -2.53
CA ILE A 167 4.69 -1.23 -3.47
C ILE A 167 4.66 -2.06 -4.75
N ALA A 168 4.10 -1.51 -5.82
CA ALA A 168 3.97 -2.18 -7.11
C ALA A 168 3.64 -1.17 -8.20
N ASN A 169 3.94 -1.51 -9.44
CA ASN A 169 3.69 -0.65 -10.61
C ASN A 169 2.23 -0.70 -11.09
N ASP A 170 1.42 -1.56 -10.49
CA ASP A 170 -0.02 -1.68 -10.76
C ASP A 170 -0.85 -1.36 -9.53
N ALA A 171 -1.99 -0.71 -9.70
CA ALA A 171 -2.94 -0.48 -8.61
C ALA A 171 -3.72 -1.78 -8.31
N LYS A 172 -3.81 -2.14 -7.04
CA LYS A 172 -4.65 -3.26 -6.61
C LYS A 172 -6.12 -2.83 -6.65
N PRO A 173 -7.01 -3.55 -7.36
CA PRO A 173 -8.43 -3.24 -7.38
C PRO A 173 -9.06 -3.26 -5.98
N PRO A 174 -10.00 -2.35 -5.66
CA PRO A 174 -10.66 -2.29 -4.35
C PRO A 174 -11.29 -3.61 -3.90
N SER A 175 -11.84 -4.39 -4.83
CA SER A 175 -12.48 -5.68 -4.55
C SER A 175 -11.52 -6.78 -4.07
N LEU A 176 -10.22 -6.58 -4.19
CA LEU A 176 -9.21 -7.54 -3.74
C LEU A 176 -8.67 -7.24 -2.34
N PHE A 177 -9.07 -6.13 -1.74
CA PHE A 177 -8.68 -5.83 -0.37
C PHE A 177 -9.61 -6.53 0.62
N THR A 178 -9.05 -6.90 1.77
CA THR A 178 -9.75 -7.56 2.87
C THR A 178 -9.41 -6.89 4.20
N GLY A 179 -10.24 -7.11 5.22
CA GLY A 179 -10.03 -6.54 6.53
C GLY A 179 -10.66 -5.15 6.67
N GLY A 180 -10.07 -4.30 7.49
CA GLY A 180 -10.65 -3.03 7.90
C GLY A 180 -11.35 -3.13 9.26
N GLY A 181 -12.01 -2.06 9.67
CA GLY A 181 -12.73 -2.01 10.94
C GLY A 181 -14.02 -1.23 10.84
N PRO A 182 -14.87 -1.32 11.87
CA PRO A 182 -16.16 -0.66 11.87
C PRO A 182 -16.02 0.87 11.95
N LEU A 183 -16.93 1.55 11.28
CA LEU A 183 -17.08 3.00 11.38
C LEU A 183 -18.58 3.29 11.54
N ALA A 184 -19.01 3.49 12.79
CA ALA A 184 -20.40 3.73 13.11
C ALA A 184 -20.93 5.01 12.44
N ARG A 185 -22.24 5.14 12.36
CA ARG A 185 -22.90 6.33 11.88
C ARG A 185 -22.46 7.55 12.70
N GLU A 186 -22.21 8.67 12.02
CA GLU A 186 -21.77 9.95 12.62
C GLU A 186 -20.42 9.86 13.39
N ALA A 187 -19.78 8.69 13.40
CA ALA A 187 -18.52 8.52 14.10
C ALA A 187 -17.33 9.11 13.35
N VAL A 188 -16.33 9.48 14.13
CA VAL A 188 -15.00 9.85 13.66
C VAL A 188 -13.99 8.80 14.12
N ARG A 189 -13.15 8.32 13.19
CA ARG A 189 -12.04 7.43 13.48
C ARG A 189 -10.75 8.12 13.03
N VAL A 190 -9.80 8.25 13.95
CA VAL A 190 -8.48 8.81 13.66
C VAL A 190 -7.45 7.72 13.85
N GLU A 191 -6.68 7.44 12.82
CA GLU A 191 -5.60 6.46 12.82
C GLU A 191 -4.26 7.17 12.67
N ARG A 192 -3.28 6.79 13.47
CA ARG A 192 -1.91 7.31 13.38
C ARG A 192 -1.05 6.28 12.69
N TYR A 193 -0.26 6.77 11.76
CA TYR A 193 0.69 5.99 10.98
C TYR A 193 2.07 6.59 11.06
N ARG A 194 3.08 5.77 10.79
CA ARG A 194 4.44 6.25 10.51
C ARG A 194 5.06 5.44 9.37
N LEU A 195 5.73 6.15 8.48
CA LEU A 195 6.43 5.55 7.34
C LEU A 195 7.92 5.79 7.49
N ARG A 196 8.71 4.77 7.25
CA ARG A 196 10.17 4.81 7.28
C ARG A 196 10.75 4.18 6.02
N ALA A 197 11.75 4.84 5.41
CA ALA A 197 12.61 4.22 4.42
C ALA A 197 13.70 3.40 5.14
N THR A 198 13.89 2.14 4.73
CA THR A 198 14.95 1.29 5.30
C THR A 198 16.32 1.72 4.77
N ALA A 199 17.40 1.28 5.42
CA ALA A 199 18.76 1.58 4.98
C ALA A 199 19.08 1.00 3.58
N GLY A 200 18.46 -0.13 3.22
CA GLY A 200 18.57 -0.75 1.89
C GLY A 200 17.46 -0.32 0.92
N GLY A 201 16.61 0.63 1.30
CA GLY A 201 15.53 1.10 0.44
C GLY A 201 16.01 1.98 -0.70
N PRO A 202 15.20 2.12 -1.77
CA PRO A 202 15.53 2.99 -2.88
C PRO A 202 15.39 4.47 -2.51
N THR A 203 16.15 5.33 -3.19
CA THR A 203 15.97 6.78 -3.17
C THR A 203 15.09 7.23 -4.34
N GLY A 204 14.50 8.40 -4.25
CA GLY A 204 13.68 8.96 -5.31
C GLY A 204 12.36 9.53 -4.82
N SER A 205 11.45 9.77 -5.76
CA SER A 205 10.12 10.33 -5.51
C SER A 205 9.06 9.48 -6.19
N SER A 206 8.02 9.13 -5.45
CA SER A 206 6.82 8.47 -5.97
C SER A 206 5.64 8.84 -5.08
N PRO A 207 4.45 9.13 -5.63
CA PRO A 207 3.29 9.43 -4.81
C PRO A 207 2.85 8.22 -4.00
N VAL A 208 2.41 8.45 -2.76
CA VAL A 208 1.70 7.45 -1.96
C VAL A 208 0.21 7.70 -2.10
N MET A 209 -0.50 6.72 -2.61
CA MET A 209 -1.95 6.72 -2.72
C MET A 209 -2.56 6.14 -1.44
N VAL A 210 -3.50 6.87 -0.84
CA VAL A 210 -4.27 6.45 0.33
C VAL A 210 -5.71 6.26 -0.10
N SER A 211 -6.17 5.02 -0.16
CA SER A 211 -7.53 4.64 -0.56
C SER A 211 -8.38 4.28 0.66
N PHE A 212 -9.67 4.56 0.57
CA PHE A 212 -10.68 4.30 1.61
C PHE A 212 -11.69 3.30 1.06
N ILE A 213 -11.61 2.07 1.52
CA ILE A 213 -12.27 0.92 0.90
C ILE A 213 -13.29 0.31 1.86
N ASP A 214 -14.54 0.23 1.44
CA ASP A 214 -15.51 -0.67 2.03
C ASP A 214 -15.24 -2.07 1.49
N THR A 215 -14.62 -2.91 2.31
CA THR A 215 -14.22 -4.26 1.88
C THR A 215 -15.39 -5.23 1.77
N ASP A 216 -16.52 -4.95 2.40
CA ASP A 216 -17.76 -5.73 2.22
C ASP A 216 -18.35 -5.47 0.82
N ALA A 217 -18.28 -4.23 0.36
CA ALA A 217 -18.78 -3.85 -0.95
C ALA A 217 -17.73 -3.95 -2.08
N GLY A 218 -16.46 -4.16 -1.73
CA GLY A 218 -15.35 -4.24 -2.67
C GLY A 218 -15.11 -2.96 -3.47
N ARG A 219 -15.36 -1.79 -2.88
CA ARG A 219 -15.28 -0.50 -3.58
C ARG A 219 -14.71 0.63 -2.71
N GLU A 220 -14.18 1.65 -3.37
CA GLU A 220 -13.84 2.91 -2.68
C GLU A 220 -15.10 3.65 -2.22
N VAL A 221 -15.03 4.23 -1.03
CA VAL A 221 -16.13 4.96 -0.38
C VAL A 221 -15.82 6.44 -0.16
N ALA A 222 -14.64 6.88 -0.53
CA ALA A 222 -14.23 8.27 -0.66
C ALA A 222 -13.18 8.38 -1.75
N ALA A 223 -12.95 9.58 -2.28
CA ALA A 223 -11.84 9.85 -3.17
C ALA A 223 -10.52 9.54 -2.45
N HIS A 224 -9.62 8.83 -3.13
CA HIS A 224 -8.28 8.60 -2.60
C HIS A 224 -7.50 9.90 -2.45
N VAL A 225 -6.58 9.92 -1.51
CA VAL A 225 -5.68 11.04 -1.27
C VAL A 225 -4.29 10.68 -1.79
N VAL A 226 -3.71 11.57 -2.58
CA VAL A 226 -2.36 11.39 -3.11
C VAL A 226 -1.39 12.24 -2.29
N LEU A 227 -0.45 11.58 -1.62
CA LEU A 227 0.59 12.24 -0.83
C LEU A 227 1.88 12.29 -1.63
N GLY A 228 2.45 13.49 -1.77
CA GLY A 228 3.80 13.62 -2.30
C GLY A 228 4.79 12.90 -1.38
N HIS A 229 5.69 12.10 -1.96
CA HIS A 229 6.72 11.40 -1.21
C HIS A 229 8.08 11.57 -1.89
N THR A 230 9.12 11.68 -1.05
CA THR A 230 10.53 11.71 -1.46
C THR A 230 11.36 10.92 -0.44
N THR A 231 12.33 10.13 -0.92
CA THR A 231 13.38 9.50 -0.11
C THR A 231 14.75 9.93 -0.61
N ARG A 232 15.61 10.38 0.29
CA ARG A 232 16.98 10.81 0.01
C ARG A 232 18.00 10.12 0.91
#